data_10c4a2c4e6adb79b49bc4f313ef0ab75
#
_entry.id   10c4a2c4e6adb79b49bc4f313ef0ab75
#
_cell.length_a   1.000
_cell.length_b   1.000
_cell.length_c   1.000
_cell.angle_alpha   90.00
_cell.angle_beta   90.00
_cell.angle_gamma   90.00
#
_symmetry.space_group_name_H-M   'P 1'
#
loop_
_entity.id
_entity.type
_entity.pdbx_description
1 polymer ?
#
loop_
_entity_poly.entity_id
_entity_poly.type
_entity_poly.pdbx_seq_one_letter_code
_entity_poly.pdbx_strand_id
1 'polypeptide(L)'
;MDFKKMRSKVVVGLLIVSFSVNAEEKLPGVKTLMTGQEFKNAGLEKLTREEIEALDAWLIRFTAGDAKILRASNNKVVRKARDDYEIRASIKGSFTGWNGKTVFHLSNGQTWEQRLSGRYEYNGAPNPRVLIKRNWAGYFRMTVIDTGKSIGVSPVSH
;
A
#
# COMPACT_ATOMS: atom_id res chain seq x y z
N MET A 1 71.32 -42.76 11.59
CA MET A 1 70.03 -43.22 11.05
C MET A 1 68.95 -42.32 11.67
N ASP A 2 68.71 -41.17 10.98
CA ASP A 2 67.87 -40.10 11.52
C ASP A 2 66.44 -40.29 11.13
N PHE A 3 65.59 -40.43 12.14
CA PHE A 3 64.13 -40.41 11.94
C PHE A 3 63.59 -38.95 12.03
N LYS A 4 63.41 -38.35 10.87
CA LYS A 4 62.80 -37.03 10.73
C LYS A 4 61.30 -37.07 11.09
N LYS A 5 60.96 -36.49 12.22
CA LYS A 5 59.60 -36.33 12.79
C LYS A 5 58.81 -35.36 11.97
N MET A 6 57.89 -35.84 11.12
CA MET A 6 57.00 -35.05 10.30
C MET A 6 55.78 -34.56 11.15
N ARG A 7 55.78 -33.28 11.53
CA ARG A 7 54.68 -32.63 12.24
C ARG A 7 53.59 -32.22 11.23
N SER A 8 52.52 -32.96 11.20
CA SER A 8 51.32 -32.61 10.49
C SER A 8 50.65 -31.41 11.18
N LYS A 9 50.57 -30.27 10.49
CA LYS A 9 49.77 -29.12 10.93
C LYS A 9 48.36 -29.31 10.46
N VAL A 10 47.46 -29.67 11.37
CA VAL A 10 46.01 -29.62 11.13
C VAL A 10 45.58 -28.16 11.17
N VAL A 11 45.25 -27.60 10.02
CA VAL A 11 44.61 -26.30 9.89
C VAL A 11 43.12 -26.53 10.05
N VAL A 12 42.59 -26.23 11.24
CA VAL A 12 41.13 -26.18 11.47
C VAL A 12 40.63 -24.86 10.86
N GLY A 13 40.06 -24.97 9.67
CA GLY A 13 39.36 -23.85 9.03
C GLY A 13 38.05 -23.55 9.76
N LEU A 14 38.03 -22.45 10.51
CA LEU A 14 36.82 -21.92 11.13
C LEU A 14 35.93 -21.31 10.04
N LEU A 15 34.92 -22.06 9.59
CA LEU A 15 33.87 -21.55 8.70
C LEU A 15 32.96 -20.60 9.51
N ILE A 16 33.24 -19.30 9.41
CA ILE A 16 32.33 -18.27 9.91
C ILE A 16 31.16 -18.18 8.94
N VAL A 17 30.08 -18.87 9.25
CA VAL A 17 28.79 -18.67 8.55
C VAL A 17 28.20 -17.36 9.05
N SER A 18 28.40 -16.30 8.28
CA SER A 18 27.77 -15.01 8.52
C SER A 18 26.27 -15.14 8.19
N PHE A 19 25.44 -15.36 9.19
CA PHE A 19 24.00 -15.18 9.08
C PHE A 19 23.74 -13.68 8.96
N SER A 20 23.54 -13.20 7.73
CA SER A 20 22.95 -11.90 7.50
C SER A 20 21.48 -11.97 7.94
N VAL A 21 21.21 -11.56 9.18
CA VAL A 21 19.85 -11.29 9.63
C VAL A 21 19.40 -10.05 8.86
N ASN A 22 18.65 -10.27 7.77
CA ASN A 22 17.86 -9.20 7.16
C ASN A 22 16.74 -8.87 8.17
N ALA A 23 17.00 -7.94 9.09
CA ALA A 23 15.96 -7.30 9.85
C ALA A 23 15.08 -6.57 8.81
N GLU A 24 13.89 -7.10 8.53
CA GLU A 24 12.88 -6.34 7.80
C GLU A 24 12.66 -5.06 8.59
N GLU A 25 12.98 -3.93 7.98
CA GLU A 25 12.80 -2.61 8.55
C GLU A 25 11.28 -2.35 8.67
N LYS A 26 10.72 -2.85 9.78
CA LYS A 26 9.30 -2.73 10.09
C LYS A 26 9.01 -1.25 10.35
N LEU A 27 8.08 -0.68 9.62
CA LEU A 27 7.62 0.68 9.90
C LEU A 27 7.06 0.75 11.32
N PRO A 28 7.38 1.80 12.08
CA PRO A 28 6.86 1.96 13.42
C PRO A 28 5.33 2.07 13.38
N GLY A 29 4.65 1.28 14.20
CA GLY A 29 3.21 1.33 14.36
C GLY A 29 2.76 2.49 15.24
N VAL A 30 1.45 2.71 15.37
CA VAL A 30 0.85 3.80 16.17
C VAL A 30 1.36 3.84 17.61
N LYS A 31 1.61 2.68 18.23
CA LYS A 31 2.19 2.59 19.58
C LYS A 31 3.59 3.20 19.70
N THR A 32 4.35 3.22 18.62
CA THR A 32 5.71 3.76 18.60
C THR A 32 5.72 5.23 18.15
N LEU A 33 4.78 5.61 17.28
CA LEU A 33 4.67 6.96 16.73
C LEU A 33 3.99 7.94 17.68
N MET A 34 3.09 7.46 18.54
CA MET A 34 2.35 8.26 19.50
C MET A 34 3.01 8.20 20.89
N THR A 35 2.94 9.30 21.63
CA THR A 35 3.22 9.27 23.06
C THR A 35 2.18 8.43 23.80
N GLY A 36 2.50 7.88 24.96
CA GLY A 36 1.54 7.11 25.75
C GLY A 36 0.27 7.90 26.08
N GLN A 37 0.38 9.23 26.27
CA GLN A 37 -0.76 10.10 26.54
C GLN A 37 -1.66 10.27 25.30
N GLU A 38 -1.08 10.46 24.11
CA GLU A 38 -1.83 10.56 22.84
C GLU A 38 -2.55 9.25 22.54
N PHE A 39 -1.88 8.11 22.73
CA PHE A 39 -2.45 6.79 22.54
C PHE A 39 -3.67 6.57 23.43
N LYS A 40 -3.57 6.96 24.70
CA LYS A 40 -4.66 6.90 25.68
C LYS A 40 -5.80 7.86 25.33
N ASN A 41 -5.49 9.13 25.01
CA ASN A 41 -6.49 10.13 24.65
C ASN A 41 -7.25 9.77 23.37
N ALA A 42 -6.60 9.10 22.45
CA ALA A 42 -7.24 8.56 21.24
C ALA A 42 -8.09 7.30 21.51
N GLY A 43 -8.11 6.79 22.73
CA GLY A 43 -8.85 5.59 23.12
C GLY A 43 -8.30 4.28 22.54
N LEU A 44 -7.09 4.30 22.00
CA LEU A 44 -6.47 3.15 21.33
C LEU A 44 -6.08 2.05 22.32
N GLU A 45 -6.01 2.33 23.61
CA GLU A 45 -5.77 1.32 24.66
C GLU A 45 -6.89 0.30 24.78
N LYS A 46 -8.09 0.62 24.24
CA LYS A 46 -9.26 -0.28 24.24
C LYS A 46 -9.24 -1.30 23.11
N LEU A 47 -8.37 -1.09 22.12
CA LEU A 47 -8.26 -1.97 20.97
C LEU A 47 -7.45 -3.21 21.31
N THR A 48 -7.87 -4.32 20.74
CA THR A 48 -7.10 -5.57 20.76
C THR A 48 -5.81 -5.42 19.98
N ARG A 49 -4.92 -6.37 20.12
CA ARG A 49 -3.66 -6.40 19.34
C ARG A 49 -3.94 -6.46 17.83
N GLU A 50 -4.90 -7.28 17.43
CA GLU A 50 -5.30 -7.49 16.05
C GLU A 50 -5.89 -6.21 15.44
N GLU A 51 -6.68 -5.46 16.22
CA GLU A 51 -7.24 -4.17 15.80
C GLU A 51 -6.15 -3.11 15.64
N ILE A 52 -5.16 -3.07 16.52
CA ILE A 52 -3.99 -2.19 16.38
C ILE A 52 -3.18 -2.57 15.14
N GLU A 53 -2.93 -3.85 14.88
CA GLU A 53 -2.23 -4.31 13.69
C GLU A 53 -3.00 -3.95 12.39
N ALA A 54 -4.33 -4.04 12.42
CA ALA A 54 -5.18 -3.62 11.31
C ALA A 54 -5.11 -2.10 11.06
N LEU A 55 -5.09 -1.29 12.14
CA LEU A 55 -4.92 0.16 12.06
C LEU A 55 -3.54 0.52 11.52
N ASP A 56 -2.47 -0.11 11.98
CA ASP A 56 -1.12 0.07 11.47
C ASP A 56 -1.02 -0.27 9.98
N ALA A 57 -1.61 -1.38 9.56
CA ALA A 57 -1.66 -1.76 8.16
C ALA A 57 -2.45 -0.75 7.31
N TRP A 58 -3.53 -0.19 7.84
CA TRP A 58 -4.30 0.86 7.17
C TRP A 58 -3.48 2.15 7.05
N LEU A 59 -2.82 2.60 8.12
CA LEU A 59 -1.97 3.79 8.12
C LEU A 59 -0.83 3.67 7.11
N ILE A 60 -0.19 2.51 7.03
CA ILE A 60 0.87 2.26 6.03
C ILE A 60 0.33 2.43 4.62
N ARG A 61 -0.83 1.86 4.32
CA ARG A 61 -1.46 1.98 3.00
C ARG A 61 -1.87 3.41 2.68
N PHE A 62 -2.51 4.10 3.62
CA PHE A 62 -2.92 5.50 3.50
C PHE A 62 -1.70 6.40 3.26
N THR A 63 -0.66 6.25 4.07
CA THR A 63 0.59 7.00 3.98
C THR A 63 1.30 6.76 2.65
N ALA A 64 1.39 5.51 2.20
CA ALA A 64 1.94 5.16 0.90
C ALA A 64 1.09 5.73 -0.26
N GLY A 65 -0.23 5.89 -0.03
CA GLY A 65 -1.18 6.48 -0.96
C GLY A 65 -0.99 7.99 -1.14
N ASP A 66 -0.97 8.75 -0.08
CA ASP A 66 -1.21 10.20 -0.11
C ASP A 66 -0.01 11.08 0.27
N ALA A 67 0.95 10.56 1.02
CA ALA A 67 2.09 11.36 1.47
C ALA A 67 3.21 11.44 0.40
N LYS A 68 3.42 12.62 -0.18
CA LYS A 68 4.47 12.87 -1.19
C LYS A 68 5.88 12.45 -0.73
N ILE A 69 6.22 12.71 0.53
CA ILE A 69 7.52 12.41 1.14
C ILE A 69 7.74 10.90 1.26
N LEU A 70 6.71 10.16 1.61
CA LEU A 70 6.80 8.71 1.80
C LEU A 70 6.72 7.95 0.47
N ARG A 71 6.18 8.58 -0.59
CA ARG A 71 6.25 8.03 -1.95
C ARG A 71 7.69 7.88 -2.47
N ALA A 72 8.60 8.73 -2.01
CA ALA A 72 10.02 8.67 -2.34
C ALA A 72 10.81 7.69 -1.43
N SER A 73 10.15 7.08 -0.44
CA SER A 73 10.81 6.14 0.47
C SER A 73 11.26 4.89 -0.27
N ASN A 74 12.52 4.52 -0.07
CA ASN A 74 13.06 3.24 -0.51
C ASN A 74 12.70 2.06 0.43
N ASN A 75 11.95 2.32 1.51
CA ASN A 75 11.49 1.29 2.42
C ASN A 75 10.64 0.25 1.68
N LYS A 76 11.04 -1.02 1.79
CA LYS A 76 10.44 -2.14 1.06
C LYS A 76 8.96 -2.35 1.39
N VAL A 77 8.57 -2.08 2.66
CA VAL A 77 7.18 -2.19 3.13
C VAL A 77 6.30 -1.10 2.52
N VAL A 78 6.79 0.15 2.49
CA VAL A 78 6.08 1.29 1.86
C VAL A 78 5.93 1.07 0.36
N ARG A 79 6.99 0.59 -0.30
CA ARG A 79 6.94 0.26 -1.74
C ARG A 79 5.89 -0.80 -2.03
N LYS A 80 5.90 -1.90 -1.28
CA LYS A 80 4.91 -2.97 -1.44
C LYS A 80 3.49 -2.46 -1.19
N ALA A 81 3.25 -1.72 -0.10
CA ALA A 81 1.93 -1.16 0.21
C ALA A 81 1.46 -0.17 -0.87
N ARG A 82 2.37 0.58 -1.48
CA ARG A 82 2.07 1.47 -2.61
C ARG A 82 1.67 0.68 -3.86
N ASP A 83 2.38 -0.40 -4.15
CA ASP A 83 2.14 -1.21 -5.35
C ASP A 83 0.85 -2.05 -5.20
N ASP A 84 0.52 -2.45 -3.97
CA ASP A 84 -0.70 -3.19 -3.61
C ASP A 84 -1.91 -2.27 -3.36
N TYR A 85 -1.73 -0.93 -3.44
CA TYR A 85 -2.80 0.00 -3.13
C TYR A 85 -3.95 -0.11 -4.14
N GLU A 86 -5.09 -0.58 -3.66
CA GLU A 86 -6.32 -0.66 -4.46
C GLU A 86 -7.55 -0.24 -3.65
N ILE A 87 -8.49 0.40 -4.32
CA ILE A 87 -9.79 0.77 -3.76
C ILE A 87 -10.86 0.00 -4.52
N ARG A 88 -11.65 -0.77 -3.80
CA ARG A 88 -12.86 -1.45 -4.31
C ARG A 88 -14.07 -0.74 -3.75
N ALA A 89 -14.94 -0.27 -4.63
CA ALA A 89 -16.17 0.43 -4.27
C ALA A 89 -17.20 0.29 -5.39
N SER A 90 -18.38 0.87 -5.18
CA SER A 90 -19.37 1.07 -6.26
C SER A 90 -19.57 2.56 -6.51
N ILE A 91 -19.85 2.95 -7.75
CA ILE A 91 -20.28 4.31 -8.06
C ILE A 91 -21.70 4.48 -7.54
N LYS A 92 -21.95 5.54 -6.78
CA LYS A 92 -23.30 5.87 -6.28
C LYS A 92 -24.11 6.63 -7.33
N GLY A 93 -25.39 6.32 -7.41
CA GLY A 93 -26.35 7.01 -8.27
C GLY A 93 -26.36 6.54 -9.71
N SER A 94 -26.95 7.35 -10.58
CA SER A 94 -27.06 7.05 -12.01
C SER A 94 -25.70 7.23 -12.68
N PHE A 95 -25.11 6.13 -13.10
CA PHE A 95 -23.86 6.15 -13.86
C PHE A 95 -24.14 5.76 -15.30
N THR A 96 -23.91 6.68 -16.23
CA THR A 96 -24.09 6.48 -17.67
C THR A 96 -22.76 6.46 -18.44
N GLY A 97 -21.64 6.48 -17.71
CA GLY A 97 -20.31 6.52 -18.29
C GLY A 97 -19.53 7.76 -17.92
N TRP A 98 -18.58 8.16 -18.76
CA TRP A 98 -17.78 9.38 -18.59
C TRP A 98 -17.60 10.14 -19.90
N ASN A 99 -17.37 11.46 -19.79
CA ASN A 99 -17.38 12.38 -20.93
C ASN A 99 -16.26 13.44 -20.97
N GLY A 100 -15.25 13.28 -20.10
CA GLY A 100 -14.10 14.21 -20.01
C GLY A 100 -14.05 15.02 -18.71
N LYS A 101 -15.18 15.22 -18.02
CA LYS A 101 -15.28 16.00 -16.78
C LYS A 101 -16.13 15.30 -15.70
N THR A 102 -16.23 14.00 -15.77
CA THR A 102 -17.12 13.23 -14.89
C THR A 102 -16.56 13.18 -13.48
N VAL A 103 -17.45 13.43 -12.50
CA VAL A 103 -17.18 13.23 -11.07
C VAL A 103 -17.85 11.93 -10.63
N PHE A 104 -17.14 11.12 -9.89
CA PHE A 104 -17.58 9.81 -9.42
C PHE A 104 -17.71 9.85 -7.89
N HIS A 105 -18.92 9.68 -7.37
CA HIS A 105 -19.15 9.50 -5.94
C HIS A 105 -19.18 8.02 -5.60
N LEU A 106 -18.33 7.57 -4.70
CA LEU A 106 -18.19 6.17 -4.38
C LEU A 106 -18.93 5.76 -3.10
N SER A 107 -19.26 4.48 -2.99
CA SER A 107 -19.95 3.91 -1.84
C SER A 107 -19.18 4.02 -0.53
N ASN A 108 -17.85 4.14 -0.59
CA ASN A 108 -16.96 4.36 0.56
C ASN A 108 -16.82 5.84 0.98
N GLY A 109 -17.62 6.74 0.40
CA GLY A 109 -17.62 8.17 0.70
C GLY A 109 -16.60 9.01 -0.07
N GLN A 110 -15.70 8.38 -0.80
CA GLN A 110 -14.70 9.11 -1.60
C GLN A 110 -15.34 9.71 -2.86
N THR A 111 -14.79 10.85 -3.28
CA THR A 111 -15.13 11.51 -4.54
C THR A 111 -13.91 11.54 -5.44
N TRP A 112 -14.09 11.18 -6.68
CA TRP A 112 -13.05 11.12 -7.70
C TRP A 112 -13.49 11.89 -8.94
N GLU A 113 -12.54 12.49 -9.65
CA GLU A 113 -12.82 13.16 -10.92
C GLU A 113 -12.05 12.51 -12.07
N GLN A 114 -12.64 12.58 -13.25
CA GLN A 114 -11.99 12.15 -14.48
C GLN A 114 -10.79 13.06 -14.79
N ARG A 115 -9.59 12.50 -14.85
CA ARG A 115 -8.34 13.21 -15.11
C ARG A 115 -7.93 13.18 -16.60
N LEU A 116 -8.13 12.06 -17.26
CA LEU A 116 -7.78 11.89 -18.67
C LEU A 116 -9.00 12.13 -19.56
N SER A 117 -8.76 12.76 -20.72
CA SER A 117 -9.79 12.88 -21.75
C SER A 117 -10.28 11.50 -22.20
N GLY A 118 -11.53 11.43 -22.61
CA GLY A 118 -12.14 10.21 -23.10
C GLY A 118 -13.64 10.21 -22.82
N ARG A 119 -14.36 9.49 -23.69
CA ARG A 119 -15.81 9.26 -23.54
C ARG A 119 -16.08 7.76 -23.50
N TYR A 120 -17.01 7.37 -22.69
CA TYR A 120 -17.50 6.01 -22.58
C TYR A 120 -18.97 6.05 -22.18
N GLU A 121 -19.79 5.31 -22.87
CA GLU A 121 -21.20 5.12 -22.55
C GLU A 121 -21.40 3.79 -21.82
N TYR A 122 -22.02 3.85 -20.65
CA TYR A 122 -22.29 2.69 -19.82
C TYR A 122 -23.77 2.40 -19.81
N ASN A 123 -24.15 1.20 -20.25
CA ASN A 123 -25.53 0.72 -20.31
C ASN A 123 -25.78 -0.49 -19.41
N GLY A 124 -24.96 -0.64 -18.36
CA GLY A 124 -25.05 -1.75 -17.41
C GLY A 124 -25.96 -1.47 -16.23
N ALA A 125 -25.87 -2.33 -15.22
CA ALA A 125 -26.65 -2.21 -14.00
C ALA A 125 -26.29 -0.93 -13.20
N PRO A 126 -27.23 -0.36 -12.43
CA PRO A 126 -26.95 0.81 -11.58
C PRO A 126 -25.87 0.47 -10.52
N ASN A 127 -25.19 1.51 -10.05
CA ASN A 127 -24.13 1.40 -9.05
C ASN A 127 -23.02 0.40 -9.42
N PRO A 128 -22.38 0.51 -10.60
CA PRO A 128 -21.36 -0.46 -11.03
C PRO A 128 -20.21 -0.50 -10.06
N ARG A 129 -19.66 -1.70 -9.87
CA ARG A 129 -18.47 -1.91 -9.06
C ARG A 129 -17.25 -1.42 -9.81
N VAL A 130 -16.39 -0.72 -9.09
CA VAL A 130 -15.13 -0.19 -9.61
C VAL A 130 -13.94 -0.63 -8.80
N LEU A 131 -12.81 -0.74 -9.48
CA LEU A 131 -11.50 -0.96 -8.92
C LEU A 131 -10.62 0.22 -9.29
N ILE A 132 -10.09 0.92 -8.28
CA ILE A 132 -9.11 1.98 -8.51
C ILE A 132 -7.74 1.47 -8.07
N LYS A 133 -6.81 1.49 -9.01
CA LYS A 133 -5.40 1.13 -8.77
C LYS A 133 -4.49 2.29 -9.13
N ARG A 134 -3.35 2.34 -8.47
CA ARG A 134 -2.26 3.24 -8.83
C ARG A 134 -1.36 2.55 -9.86
N ASN A 135 -0.93 3.26 -10.90
CA ASN A 135 0.08 2.77 -11.81
C ASN A 135 1.50 3.03 -11.27
N TRP A 136 2.51 2.49 -11.94
CA TRP A 136 3.92 2.65 -11.58
C TRP A 136 4.39 4.12 -11.51
N ALA A 137 3.75 5.01 -12.29
CA ALA A 137 4.02 6.45 -12.28
C ALA A 137 3.27 7.22 -11.18
N GLY A 138 2.50 6.52 -10.33
CA GLY A 138 1.77 7.11 -9.20
C GLY A 138 0.40 7.69 -9.56
N TYR A 139 -0.09 7.51 -10.77
CA TYR A 139 -1.42 7.97 -11.20
C TYR A 139 -2.49 6.91 -10.97
N PHE A 140 -3.69 7.36 -10.62
CA PHE A 140 -4.82 6.46 -10.43
C PHE A 140 -5.57 6.15 -11.72
N ARG A 141 -6.00 4.92 -11.83
CA ARG A 141 -6.87 4.40 -12.88
C ARG A 141 -8.06 3.70 -12.26
N MET A 142 -9.26 4.15 -12.61
CA MET A 142 -10.52 3.50 -12.25
C MET A 142 -10.92 2.55 -13.37
N THR A 143 -11.31 1.33 -13.02
CA THR A 143 -11.83 0.32 -13.93
C THR A 143 -13.23 -0.09 -13.48
N VAL A 144 -14.20 -0.01 -14.36
CA VAL A 144 -15.53 -0.59 -14.16
C VAL A 144 -15.40 -2.10 -14.31
N ILE A 145 -15.64 -2.84 -13.23
CA ILE A 145 -15.32 -4.28 -13.15
C ILE A 145 -16.11 -5.08 -14.19
N ASP A 146 -17.39 -4.78 -14.35
CA ASP A 146 -18.31 -5.56 -15.19
C ASP A 146 -17.98 -5.43 -16.69
N THR A 147 -17.37 -4.33 -17.11
CA THR A 147 -17.05 -4.07 -18.52
C THR A 147 -15.57 -4.05 -18.83
N GLY A 148 -14.70 -4.01 -17.80
CA GLY A 148 -13.26 -3.86 -17.95
C GLY A 148 -12.81 -2.49 -18.48
N LYS A 149 -13.75 -1.56 -18.75
CA LYS A 149 -13.42 -0.21 -19.23
C LYS A 149 -12.78 0.61 -18.12
N SER A 150 -11.76 1.39 -18.48
CA SER A 150 -10.99 2.13 -17.49
C SER A 150 -10.64 3.54 -17.95
N ILE A 151 -10.48 4.44 -16.97
CA ILE A 151 -10.12 5.86 -17.16
C ILE A 151 -9.16 6.33 -16.08
N GLY A 152 -8.31 7.29 -16.42
CA GLY A 152 -7.46 7.97 -15.42
C GLY A 152 -8.29 8.90 -14.55
N VAL A 153 -8.10 8.82 -13.23
CA VAL A 153 -8.85 9.61 -12.24
C VAL A 153 -7.92 10.28 -11.24
N SER A 154 -8.41 11.32 -10.57
CA SER A 154 -7.77 11.98 -9.43
C SER A 154 -8.75 12.04 -8.25
N PRO A 155 -8.27 11.91 -7.00
CA PRO A 155 -9.11 12.14 -5.84
C PRO A 155 -9.48 13.63 -5.76
N VAL A 156 -10.73 13.91 -5.38
CA VAL A 156 -11.18 15.27 -5.04
C VAL A 156 -10.93 15.48 -3.56
N SER A 157 -10.02 16.41 -3.23
CA SER A 157 -9.79 16.82 -1.83
C SER A 157 -10.96 17.68 -1.34
N HIS A 158 -11.47 17.33 -0.19
CA HIS A 158 -12.40 18.18 0.56
C HIS A 158 -11.64 19.11 1.48
#